data_ab8568552c270ba3df71e68101ebf0ef
#
_entry.id   ab8568552c270ba3df71e68101ebf0ef
#
_cell.length_a   1.000
_cell.length_b   1.000
_cell.length_c   1.000
_cell.angle_alpha   90.00
_cell.angle_beta   90.00
_cell.angle_gamma   90.00
#
_symmetry.space_group_name_H-M   'P 1'
#
loop_
_entity.id
_entity.type
_entity.pdbx_description
1 polymer ?
#
loop_
_entity_poly.entity_id
_entity_poly.type
_entity_poly.pdbx_seq_one_letter_code
_entity_poly.pdbx_strand_id
1 'polypeptide(L)' 'DEKDEAYRRAVDLLLSVRQQAKQNKDWATSDRIRNELSALGFVVKDTKDGAEWSL' A
#
# COMPACT_ATOMS: atom_id res chain seq x y z
N ASP A 1 8.39 10.44 16.29
CA ASP A 1 7.11 10.51 16.98
C ASP A 1 6.38 9.18 16.83
N GLU A 2 5.80 8.70 17.93
CA GLU A 2 5.08 7.42 17.96
C GLU A 2 3.93 7.38 16.95
N LYS A 3 3.24 8.51 16.77
CA LYS A 3 2.13 8.60 15.82
C LYS A 3 2.61 8.47 14.38
N ASP A 4 3.74 9.07 14.07
CA ASP A 4 4.31 8.96 12.72
C ASP A 4 4.74 7.53 12.42
N GLU A 5 5.32 6.86 13.40
CA GLU A 5 5.73 5.47 13.23
C GLU A 5 4.52 4.56 13.04
N ALA A 6 3.49 4.73 13.85
CA ALA A 6 2.26 3.94 13.72
C ALA A 6 1.60 4.17 12.36
N TYR A 7 1.57 5.41 11.91
CA TYR A 7 1.04 5.79 10.61
C TYR A 7 1.80 5.07 9.47
N ARG A 8 3.13 5.13 9.50
CA ARG A 8 3.95 4.49 8.48
C ARG A 8 3.76 2.99 8.45
N ARG A 9 3.69 2.37 9.63
CA ARG A 9 3.47 0.93 9.74
C ARG A 9 2.09 0.53 9.22
N ALA A 10 1.08 1.36 9.44
CA ALA A 10 -0.25 1.08 8.90
C ALA A 10 -0.26 1.10 7.37
N VAL A 11 0.41 2.08 6.76
CA VAL A 11 0.52 2.14 5.31
C VAL A 11 1.32 0.95 4.77
N ASP A 12 2.42 0.61 5.42
CA ASP A 12 3.23 -0.53 5.02
C ASP A 12 2.45 -1.84 5.13
N LEU A 13 1.61 -1.98 6.15
CA LEU A 13 0.73 -3.14 6.29
C LEU A 13 -0.24 -3.23 5.11
N LEU A 14 -0.86 -2.12 4.73
CA LEU A 14 -1.76 -2.10 3.58
C LEU A 14 -1.04 -2.48 2.30
N LEU A 15 0.18 -2.01 2.10
CA LEU A 15 0.97 -2.37 0.93
C LEU A 15 1.38 -3.84 0.95
N SER A 16 1.62 -4.39 2.13
CA SER A 16 1.92 -5.82 2.28
C SER A 16 0.70 -6.67 1.89
N VAL A 17 -0.48 -6.29 2.35
CA VAL A 17 -1.73 -6.97 1.98
C VAL A 17 -1.96 -6.87 0.47
N ARG A 18 -1.71 -5.69 -0.11
CA ARG A 18 -1.82 -5.48 -1.55
C ARG A 18 -0.88 -6.42 -2.31
N GLN A 19 0.34 -6.57 -1.84
CA GLN A 19 1.33 -7.43 -2.49
C GLN A 19 0.89 -8.89 -2.44
N GLN A 20 0.36 -9.34 -1.31
CA GLN A 20 -0.19 -10.69 -1.18
C GLN A 20 -1.37 -10.91 -2.12
N ALA A 21 -2.25 -9.93 -2.24
CA ALA A 21 -3.37 -10.00 -3.16
C ALA A 21 -2.88 -10.20 -4.60
N LYS A 22 -1.83 -9.48 -5.00
CA LYS A 22 -1.23 -9.63 -6.32
C LYS A 22 -0.64 -11.03 -6.52
N GLN A 23 0.03 -11.57 -5.51
CA GLN A 23 0.58 -12.93 -5.57
C GLN A 23 -0.51 -13.98 -5.72
N ASN A 24 -1.67 -13.74 -5.13
CA ASN A 24 -2.83 -14.62 -5.22
C ASN A 24 -3.72 -14.32 -6.44
N LYS A 25 -3.30 -13.39 -7.28
CA LYS A 25 -4.04 -12.92 -8.45
C LYS A 25 -5.39 -12.32 -8.08
N ASP A 26 -5.49 -11.78 -6.87
CA ASP A 26 -6.67 -11.05 -6.40
C ASP A 26 -6.52 -9.57 -6.78
N TRP A 27 -6.73 -9.30 -8.06
CA TRP A 27 -6.52 -7.97 -8.62
C TRP A 27 -7.52 -6.96 -8.08
N ALA A 28 -8.74 -7.40 -7.75
CA ALA A 28 -9.76 -6.52 -7.20
C ALA A 28 -9.32 -5.91 -5.87
N THR A 29 -8.80 -6.74 -4.95
CA THR A 29 -8.30 -6.26 -3.65
C THR A 29 -7.08 -5.36 -3.84
N SER A 30 -6.17 -5.76 -4.70
CA SER A 30 -4.97 -4.98 -5.00
C SER A 30 -5.33 -3.58 -5.52
N ASP A 31 -6.24 -3.51 -6.48
CA ASP A 31 -6.66 -2.23 -7.07
C ASP A 31 -7.42 -1.38 -6.05
N ARG A 32 -8.25 -2.00 -5.23
CA ARG A 32 -9.00 -1.28 -4.20
C ARG A 32 -8.07 -0.59 -3.22
N ILE A 33 -7.05 -1.29 -2.74
CA ILE A 33 -6.09 -0.72 -1.79
C ILE A 33 -5.38 0.47 -2.43
N ARG A 34 -4.89 0.31 -3.66
CA ARG A 34 -4.22 1.38 -4.37
C ARG A 34 -5.13 2.59 -4.57
N ASN A 35 -6.37 2.35 -5.00
CA ASN A 35 -7.30 3.44 -5.29
C ASN A 35 -7.69 4.19 -4.02
N GLU A 36 -7.90 3.49 -2.92
CA GLU A 36 -8.23 4.14 -1.65
C GLU A 36 -7.05 4.95 -1.11
N LEU A 37 -5.83 4.43 -1.20
CA LEU A 37 -4.65 5.17 -0.81
C LEU A 37 -4.47 6.42 -1.68
N SER A 38 -4.68 6.30 -2.98
CA SER A 38 -4.60 7.43 -3.90
C SER A 38 -5.62 8.51 -3.56
N ALA A 39 -6.82 8.10 -3.17
CA ALA A 39 -7.88 9.04 -2.77
C ALA A 39 -7.51 9.82 -1.50
N LEU A 40 -6.66 9.24 -0.65
CA LEU A 40 -6.17 9.90 0.56
C LEU A 40 -4.95 10.79 0.30
N GLY A 41 -4.43 10.80 -0.91
CA GLY A 41 -3.29 11.61 -1.28
C GLY A 41 -1.96 10.88 -1.36
N PHE A 42 -1.96 9.58 -1.14
CA PHE A 42 -0.73 8.78 -1.26
C PHE A 42 -0.42 8.48 -2.72
N VAL A 43 0.86 8.48 -3.05
CA VAL A 43 1.35 8.00 -4.34
C VAL A 43 2.02 6.66 -4.10
N VAL A 44 1.54 5.64 -4.77
CA VAL A 44 2.08 4.28 -4.64
C VAL A 44 2.77 3.91 -5.94
N LYS A 45 4.03 3.49 -5.85
CA LYS A 45 4.82 3.05 -7.00
C LYS A 45 5.24 1.60 -6.81
N ASP A 46 5.03 0.79 -7.83
CA ASP A 46 5.53 -0.58 -7.83
C ASP A 46 7.03 -0.59 -8.11
N THR A 47 7.75 -1.39 -7.35
CA THR A 47 9.19 -1.58 -7.50
C THR A 47 9.51 -3.06 -7.63
N LYS A 48 10.78 -3.38 -7.94
CA LYS A 48 11.22 -4.77 -8.02
C LYS A 48 11.03 -5.52 -6.70
N ASP A 49 11.17 -4.82 -5.58
CA ASP A 49 11.11 -5.41 -4.25
C ASP A 49 9.73 -5.31 -3.61
N GLY A 50 8.75 -4.78 -4.32
CA GLY A 50 7.40 -4.64 -3.81
C GLY A 50 6.78 -3.32 -4.22
N ALA A 51 6.56 -2.43 -3.26
CA ALA A 51 5.97 -1.12 -3.52
C ALA A 51 6.53 -0.07 -2.60
N GLU A 52 6.59 1.16 -3.09
CA GLU A 52 6.97 2.32 -2.31
C GLU A 52 5.81 3.31 -2.29
N TRP A 53 5.77 4.14 -1.26
CA TRP A 53 4.73 5.16 -1.17
C TRP A 53 5.31 6.48 -0.71
N SER A 54 4.61 7.54 -1.07
CA SER A 54 4.91 8.91 -0.62
C SER A 54 3.64 9.73 -0.56
N LEU A 55 3.73 10.85 0.07
CA LEU A 55 2.62 11.82 0.09
C LEU A 55 2.80 12.93 -0.93
#